data_bbc23db55580d6882ad9406935ee293e
#
_entry.id   bbc23db55580d6882ad9406935ee293e
#
_cell.length_a   1.000
_cell.length_b   1.000
_cell.length_c   1.000
_cell.angle_alpha   90.00
_cell.angle_beta   90.00
_cell.angle_gamma   90.00
#
_symmetry.space_group_name_H-M   'P 1'
#
loop_
_entity.id
_entity.type
_entity.pdbx_description
1 polymer ?
#
loop_
_entity_poly.entity_id
_entity_poly.type
_entity_poly.pdbx_seq_one_letter_code
_entity_poly.pdbx_strand_id
1 'polypeptide(L)'
;MSELKNDRYLRALLRQPVDVTPVWMMRQAGRYLPEYKATRAEAGDFMSLCKNAELACEVTLQPLRRYPLDAAILFSDILTIPDAMGLGLYFETGEGPRFSRPITCRADVDNLPVPDPEQELGYVMNAVRTIRRNLNGAVPLIGFSGSPWTLATYMVEGGSSKAFTKIKKMMYAEPHTLHTLHTLLDKLADSVILYLNAQIKAGAQSVMIFDTWGGVLTGRDYRDFSLNYMHKIVDGLVRENEGRRVPVTLFTKGGGQWLEAMAATGCDALGLDWTMDMAEARRRVGHKVALQGNMDPSMLYAPPARIEEEVATILAGFGQGEGHVFNLGHGIHQDVPPEHAGVFVEAVHRLSRQYHQE
;
A
#
# COMPACT_ATOMS: atom_id res chain seq x y z
N MET A 1 -19.25 16.04 -5.18
CA MET A 1 -17.82 16.20 -4.82
C MET A 1 -17.12 16.98 -5.91
N SER A 2 -15.98 17.65 -5.58
CA SER A 2 -15.24 18.47 -6.54
C SER A 2 -14.69 17.62 -7.68
N GLU A 3 -14.67 18.20 -8.89
CA GLU A 3 -14.05 17.57 -10.05
C GLU A 3 -12.56 17.36 -9.81
N LEU A 4 -12.03 16.21 -10.25
CA LEU A 4 -10.61 15.86 -10.13
C LEU A 4 -9.80 16.66 -11.16
N LYS A 5 -8.89 17.50 -10.69
CA LYS A 5 -8.07 18.39 -11.54
C LYS A 5 -6.84 17.69 -12.11
N ASN A 6 -6.23 16.77 -11.34
CA ASN A 6 -5.10 15.97 -11.76
C ASN A 6 -5.48 14.49 -11.64
N ASP A 7 -5.70 13.84 -12.76
CA ASP A 7 -6.07 12.43 -12.82
C ASP A 7 -4.96 11.53 -13.38
N ARG A 8 -3.72 12.06 -13.50
CA ARG A 8 -2.57 11.31 -14.07
C ARG A 8 -2.38 9.95 -13.43
N TYR A 9 -2.43 9.90 -12.10
CA TYR A 9 -2.26 8.66 -11.35
C TYR A 9 -3.30 7.60 -11.73
N LEU A 10 -4.58 7.96 -11.76
CA LEU A 10 -5.65 7.04 -12.12
C LEU A 10 -5.53 6.60 -13.59
N ARG A 11 -5.22 7.53 -14.49
CA ARG A 11 -5.04 7.23 -15.92
C ARG A 11 -3.88 6.25 -16.13
N ALA A 12 -2.75 6.47 -15.49
CA ALA A 12 -1.60 5.58 -15.59
C ALA A 12 -1.90 4.17 -15.07
N LEU A 13 -2.62 4.05 -13.96
CA LEU A 13 -3.04 2.74 -13.43
C LEU A 13 -3.97 1.99 -14.39
N LEU A 14 -4.74 2.71 -15.20
CA LEU A 14 -5.65 2.15 -16.21
C LEU A 14 -5.00 2.04 -17.59
N ARG A 15 -3.70 2.27 -17.69
CA ARG A 15 -2.93 2.27 -18.94
C ARG A 15 -3.51 3.21 -19.99
N GLN A 16 -3.87 4.41 -19.57
CA GLN A 16 -4.35 5.50 -20.41
C GLN A 16 -3.24 6.55 -20.57
N PRO A 17 -3.26 7.34 -21.68
CA PRO A 17 -2.25 8.36 -21.94
C PRO A 17 -2.17 9.41 -20.83
N VAL A 18 -0.94 9.84 -20.52
CA VAL A 18 -0.61 10.94 -19.62
C VAL A 18 0.45 11.83 -20.24
N ASP A 19 0.56 13.07 -19.76
CA ASP A 19 1.55 14.04 -20.23
C ASP A 19 2.93 13.82 -19.60
N VAL A 20 2.96 13.37 -18.35
CA VAL A 20 4.17 12.97 -17.63
C VAL A 20 3.85 11.72 -16.79
N THR A 21 4.88 10.96 -16.44
CA THR A 21 4.71 9.84 -15.52
C THR A 21 4.30 10.36 -14.15
N PRO A 22 3.14 9.93 -13.60
CA PRO A 22 2.75 10.35 -12.27
C PRO A 22 3.67 9.74 -11.21
N VAL A 23 3.82 10.45 -10.09
CA VAL A 23 4.68 10.04 -8.98
C VAL A 23 4.02 10.27 -7.64
N TRP A 24 4.18 9.30 -6.75
CA TRP A 24 3.95 9.42 -5.32
C TRP A 24 4.99 8.60 -4.57
N MET A 25 5.07 8.73 -3.26
CA MET A 25 6.05 8.00 -2.46
C MET A 25 5.38 7.22 -1.35
N MET A 26 5.69 5.95 -1.27
CA MET A 26 5.25 5.11 -0.15
C MET A 26 5.75 5.71 1.16
N ARG A 27 4.84 5.91 2.14
CA ARG A 27 5.07 6.61 3.40
C ARG A 27 5.43 8.10 3.23
N GLN A 28 4.89 8.76 2.21
CA GLN A 28 5.16 10.18 1.94
C GLN A 28 4.77 11.11 3.09
N ALA A 29 3.75 10.80 3.87
CA ALA A 29 3.50 11.40 5.18
C ALA A 29 4.29 10.59 6.21
N GLY A 30 5.41 11.12 6.69
CA GLY A 30 6.28 10.32 7.54
C GLY A 30 7.35 11.13 8.28
N ARG A 31 8.10 10.41 9.09
CA ARG A 31 9.08 10.96 10.04
C ARG A 31 10.25 11.69 9.40
N TYR A 32 10.46 11.60 8.08
CA TYR A 32 11.47 12.41 7.39
C TYR A 32 11.06 13.88 7.29
N LEU A 33 9.77 14.21 7.49
CA LEU A 33 9.25 15.58 7.48
C LEU A 33 9.20 16.19 8.89
N PRO A 34 9.80 17.37 9.11
CA PRO A 34 9.71 18.07 10.41
C PRO A 34 8.28 18.36 10.83
N GLU A 35 7.42 18.79 9.91
CA GLU A 35 5.99 19.06 10.17
C GLU A 35 5.23 17.81 10.59
N TYR A 36 5.55 16.64 10.04
CA TYR A 36 4.97 15.38 10.49
C TYR A 36 5.34 15.08 11.95
N LYS A 37 6.62 15.23 12.31
CA LYS A 37 7.09 15.01 13.67
C LYS A 37 6.36 15.92 14.67
N ALA A 38 6.13 17.18 14.31
CA ALA A 38 5.40 18.13 15.15
C ALA A 38 3.95 17.70 15.37
N THR A 39 3.24 17.32 14.31
CA THR A 39 1.85 16.84 14.38
C THR A 39 1.76 15.52 15.15
N ARG A 40 2.73 14.62 14.94
CA ARG A 40 2.83 13.35 15.67
C ARG A 40 3.00 13.58 17.17
N ALA A 41 3.82 14.53 17.57
CA ALA A 41 4.03 14.92 18.98
C ALA A 41 2.74 15.52 19.58
N GLU A 42 2.03 16.35 18.83
CA GLU A 42 0.73 16.91 19.24
C GLU A 42 -0.30 15.82 19.51
N ALA A 43 -0.36 14.78 18.67
CA ALA A 43 -1.28 13.66 18.82
C ALA A 43 -0.96 12.79 20.03
N GLY A 44 0.30 12.75 20.47
CA GLY A 44 0.78 11.95 21.57
C GLY A 44 1.40 10.62 21.17
N ASP A 45 0.67 9.78 20.46
CA ASP A 45 1.17 8.51 19.94
C ASP A 45 0.63 8.22 18.53
N PHE A 46 1.17 7.17 17.91
CA PHE A 46 0.85 6.82 16.52
C PHE A 46 -0.64 6.48 16.32
N MET A 47 -1.21 5.67 17.20
CA MET A 47 -2.62 5.29 17.08
C MET A 47 -3.57 6.46 17.37
N SER A 48 -3.21 7.35 18.29
CA SER A 48 -3.95 8.60 18.53
C SER A 48 -3.95 9.50 17.29
N LEU A 49 -2.83 9.54 16.55
CA LEU A 49 -2.75 10.26 15.28
C LEU A 49 -3.69 9.63 14.23
N CYS A 50 -3.63 8.30 14.06
CA CYS A 50 -4.49 7.59 13.10
C CYS A 50 -5.98 7.75 13.43
N LYS A 51 -6.34 7.76 14.73
CA LYS A 51 -7.72 7.82 15.20
C LYS A 51 -8.31 9.24 15.23
N ASN A 52 -7.50 10.25 14.99
CA ASN A 52 -7.93 11.64 14.90
C ASN A 52 -8.03 12.04 13.42
N ALA A 53 -9.26 12.16 12.90
CA ALA A 53 -9.47 12.44 11.47
C ALA A 53 -8.83 13.76 11.01
N GLU A 54 -8.88 14.80 11.83
CA GLU A 54 -8.29 16.11 11.49
C GLU A 54 -6.75 16.04 11.43
N LEU A 55 -6.11 15.39 12.39
CA LEU A 55 -4.66 15.22 12.41
C LEU A 55 -4.18 14.24 11.34
N ALA A 56 -4.91 13.16 11.08
CA ALA A 56 -4.63 12.25 9.99
C ALA A 56 -4.72 12.97 8.64
N CYS A 57 -5.71 13.83 8.46
CA CYS A 57 -5.84 14.69 7.29
C CYS A 57 -4.66 15.66 7.17
N GLU A 58 -4.29 16.33 8.25
CA GLU A 58 -3.16 17.27 8.25
C GLU A 58 -1.87 16.60 7.77
N VAL A 59 -1.51 15.43 8.33
CA VAL A 59 -0.29 14.75 7.91
C VAL A 59 -0.36 14.22 6.47
N THR A 60 -1.54 13.81 6.02
CA THR A 60 -1.75 13.37 4.63
C THR A 60 -1.49 14.50 3.64
N LEU A 61 -1.87 15.73 3.97
CA LEU A 61 -1.71 16.90 3.09
C LEU A 61 -0.31 17.50 3.13
N GLN A 62 0.46 17.28 4.17
CA GLN A 62 1.80 17.89 4.34
C GLN A 62 2.74 17.62 3.16
N PRO A 63 2.92 16.38 2.67
CA PRO A 63 3.80 16.14 1.53
C PRO A 63 3.31 16.80 0.25
N LEU A 64 1.99 16.96 0.07
CA LEU A 64 1.41 17.64 -1.10
C LEU A 64 1.70 19.15 -1.11
N ARG A 65 1.91 19.75 0.05
CA ARG A 65 2.34 21.16 0.15
C ARG A 65 3.80 21.34 -0.22
N ARG A 66 4.63 20.32 -0.03
CA ARG A 66 6.07 20.36 -0.33
C ARG A 66 6.38 19.97 -1.76
N TYR A 67 5.69 18.98 -2.30
CA TYR A 67 6.04 18.35 -3.56
C TYR A 67 4.83 18.27 -4.49
N PRO A 68 5.04 18.40 -5.81
CA PRO A 68 3.95 18.25 -6.79
C PRO A 68 3.60 16.77 -7.02
N LEU A 69 3.22 16.06 -5.97
CA LEU A 69 2.82 14.66 -6.03
C LEU A 69 1.50 14.49 -6.78
N ASP A 70 1.33 13.38 -7.44
CA ASP A 70 0.15 13.09 -8.26
C ASP A 70 -0.93 12.28 -7.53
N ALA A 71 -0.69 11.92 -6.28
CA ALA A 71 -1.67 11.22 -5.43
C ALA A 71 -1.43 11.51 -3.96
N ALA A 72 -2.51 11.47 -3.19
CA ALA A 72 -2.48 11.39 -1.73
C ALA A 72 -2.79 9.96 -1.32
N ILE A 73 -2.20 9.50 -0.22
CA ILE A 73 -2.56 8.22 0.39
C ILE A 73 -3.10 8.44 1.79
N LEU A 74 -4.19 7.75 2.11
CA LEU A 74 -4.77 7.73 3.44
C LEU A 74 -3.69 7.48 4.50
N PHE A 75 -3.61 8.33 5.51
CA PHE A 75 -2.75 8.08 6.66
C PHE A 75 -3.44 7.13 7.63
N SER A 76 -2.92 5.92 7.74
CA SER A 76 -3.42 4.85 8.60
C SER A 76 -2.34 3.77 8.77
N ASP A 77 -2.71 2.63 9.32
CA ASP A 77 -1.85 1.47 9.50
C ASP A 77 -2.50 0.22 8.92
N ILE A 78 -1.70 -0.75 8.50
CA ILE A 78 -2.22 -2.03 8.00
C ILE A 78 -2.83 -2.89 9.10
N LEU A 79 -2.50 -2.64 10.38
CA LEU A 79 -2.94 -3.45 11.52
C LEU A 79 -4.27 -2.97 12.14
N THR A 80 -4.99 -2.08 11.47
CA THR A 80 -6.31 -1.59 11.93
C THR A 80 -7.35 -2.70 12.00
N ILE A 81 -7.37 -3.63 11.05
CA ILE A 81 -8.30 -4.78 11.07
C ILE A 81 -8.01 -5.70 12.26
N PRO A 82 -6.78 -6.19 12.47
CA PRO A 82 -6.49 -6.99 13.66
C PRO A 82 -6.81 -6.30 14.98
N ASP A 83 -6.58 -4.99 15.05
CA ASP A 83 -6.95 -4.21 16.25
C ASP A 83 -8.47 -4.21 16.47
N ALA A 84 -9.24 -3.97 15.43
CA ALA A 84 -10.71 -4.02 15.46
C ALA A 84 -11.25 -5.44 15.78
N MET A 85 -10.47 -6.48 15.44
CA MET A 85 -10.79 -7.87 15.79
C MET A 85 -10.54 -8.18 17.28
N GLY A 86 -9.96 -7.26 18.02
CA GLY A 86 -9.78 -7.39 19.47
C GLY A 86 -8.42 -7.94 19.93
N LEU A 87 -7.39 -7.94 19.07
CA LEU A 87 -6.08 -8.46 19.43
C LEU A 87 -5.28 -7.53 20.36
N GLY A 88 -5.72 -6.30 20.58
CA GLY A 88 -5.07 -5.36 21.48
C GLY A 88 -3.73 -4.87 20.95
N LEU A 89 -3.79 -4.10 19.86
CA LEU A 89 -2.60 -3.49 19.23
C LEU A 89 -1.98 -2.41 20.13
N TYR A 90 -0.67 -2.48 20.31
CA TYR A 90 0.13 -1.43 20.94
C TYR A 90 1.52 -1.35 20.30
N PHE A 91 2.21 -0.24 20.51
CA PHE A 91 3.54 -0.02 19.95
C PHE A 91 4.56 0.10 21.08
N GLU A 92 5.60 -0.75 21.03
CA GLU A 92 6.75 -0.64 21.93
C GLU A 92 7.83 0.22 21.31
N THR A 93 8.42 1.10 22.12
CA THR A 93 9.51 1.97 21.69
C THR A 93 10.68 1.12 21.19
N GLY A 94 11.06 1.31 19.91
CA GLY A 94 12.17 0.60 19.28
C GLY A 94 11.85 -0.83 18.80
N GLU A 95 10.68 -1.39 19.14
CA GLU A 95 10.30 -2.77 18.75
C GLU A 95 9.15 -2.84 17.75
N GLY A 96 8.43 -1.73 17.55
CA GLY A 96 7.31 -1.67 16.61
C GLY A 96 6.00 -2.22 17.16
N PRO A 97 5.09 -2.69 16.28
CA PRO A 97 3.76 -3.13 16.68
C PRO A 97 3.79 -4.46 17.44
N ARG A 98 2.92 -4.56 18.45
CA ARG A 98 2.70 -5.75 19.26
C ARG A 98 1.21 -5.97 19.47
N PHE A 99 0.83 -7.24 19.68
CA PHE A 99 -0.52 -7.61 20.08
C PHE A 99 -0.51 -8.25 21.46
N SER A 100 -1.39 -7.75 22.34
CA SER A 100 -1.52 -8.31 23.70
C SER A 100 -2.21 -9.68 23.71
N ARG A 101 -3.00 -9.99 22.67
CA ARG A 101 -3.75 -11.24 22.51
C ARG A 101 -3.51 -11.86 21.13
N PRO A 102 -2.29 -12.36 20.84
CA PRO A 102 -2.00 -13.01 19.55
C PRO A 102 -2.80 -14.31 19.39
N ILE A 103 -2.95 -14.75 18.16
CA ILE A 103 -3.61 -16.00 17.80
C ILE A 103 -2.68 -17.17 18.14
N THR A 104 -3.17 -18.09 18.97
CA THR A 104 -2.39 -19.26 19.41
C THR A 104 -3.07 -20.60 19.14
N CYS A 105 -4.39 -20.61 18.94
CA CYS A 105 -5.16 -21.86 18.78
C CYS A 105 -6.40 -21.66 17.93
N ARG A 106 -7.09 -22.76 17.63
CA ARG A 106 -8.33 -22.77 16.84
C ARG A 106 -9.41 -21.89 17.46
N ALA A 107 -9.59 -21.94 18.76
CA ALA A 107 -10.61 -21.15 19.44
C ALA A 107 -10.39 -19.65 19.23
N ASP A 108 -9.15 -19.19 19.22
CA ASP A 108 -8.83 -17.78 18.95
C ASP A 108 -9.33 -17.36 17.56
N VAL A 109 -9.15 -18.20 16.56
CA VAL A 109 -9.61 -17.94 15.19
C VAL A 109 -11.14 -17.97 15.12
N ASP A 110 -11.78 -18.97 15.72
CA ASP A 110 -13.23 -19.11 15.68
C ASP A 110 -13.95 -17.94 16.36
N ASN A 111 -13.33 -17.36 17.39
CA ASN A 111 -13.88 -16.24 18.15
C ASN A 111 -13.60 -14.87 17.51
N LEU A 112 -12.79 -14.80 16.45
CA LEU A 112 -12.54 -13.52 15.76
C LEU A 112 -13.81 -13.02 15.07
N PRO A 113 -14.22 -11.76 15.34
CA PRO A 113 -15.28 -11.13 14.56
C PRO A 113 -14.75 -10.71 13.19
N VAL A 114 -15.66 -10.55 12.22
CA VAL A 114 -15.42 -9.77 11.02
C VAL A 114 -15.91 -8.36 11.33
N PRO A 115 -15.02 -7.36 11.49
CA PRO A 115 -15.44 -6.03 11.94
C PRO A 115 -16.36 -5.34 10.93
N ASP A 116 -17.38 -4.63 11.43
CA ASP A 116 -18.13 -3.68 10.63
C ASP A 116 -17.28 -2.44 10.41
N PRO A 117 -16.92 -2.10 9.16
CA PRO A 117 -15.99 -1.00 8.90
C PRO A 117 -16.48 0.37 9.37
N GLU A 118 -17.79 0.63 9.28
CA GLU A 118 -18.35 1.94 9.68
C GLU A 118 -18.44 2.08 11.20
N GLN A 119 -18.59 0.98 11.94
CA GLN A 119 -18.67 1.01 13.40
C GLN A 119 -17.30 0.86 14.06
N GLU A 120 -16.61 -0.25 13.80
CA GLU A 120 -15.35 -0.55 14.49
C GLU A 120 -14.13 0.12 13.86
N LEU A 121 -14.22 0.53 12.61
CA LEU A 121 -13.17 1.23 11.86
C LEU A 121 -13.64 2.60 11.36
N GLY A 122 -14.66 3.15 12.02
CA GLY A 122 -15.27 4.44 11.64
C GLY A 122 -14.26 5.59 11.60
N TYR A 123 -13.24 5.56 12.44
CA TYR A 123 -12.19 6.58 12.42
C TYR A 123 -11.42 6.59 11.08
N VAL A 124 -11.24 5.43 10.44
CA VAL A 124 -10.61 5.35 9.13
C VAL A 124 -11.51 5.98 8.07
N MET A 125 -12.79 5.64 8.07
CA MET A 125 -13.75 6.18 7.10
C MET A 125 -13.93 7.69 7.27
N ASN A 126 -13.93 8.18 8.51
CA ASN A 126 -13.96 9.62 8.81
C ASN A 126 -12.70 10.32 8.29
N ALA A 127 -11.52 9.70 8.44
CA ALA A 127 -10.28 10.23 7.87
C ALA A 127 -10.36 10.30 6.33
N VAL A 128 -10.85 9.24 5.68
CA VAL A 128 -11.03 9.22 4.22
C VAL A 128 -11.92 10.36 3.76
N ARG A 129 -13.08 10.54 4.39
CA ARG A 129 -14.03 11.61 4.06
C ARG A 129 -13.41 12.99 4.26
N THR A 130 -12.74 13.20 5.37
CA THR A 130 -12.08 14.47 5.70
C THR A 130 -10.98 14.80 4.72
N ILE A 131 -10.10 13.85 4.42
CA ILE A 131 -9.01 14.02 3.45
C ILE A 131 -9.58 14.31 2.06
N ARG A 132 -10.54 13.51 1.60
CA ARG A 132 -11.14 13.69 0.28
C ARG A 132 -11.74 15.09 0.11
N ARG A 133 -12.43 15.58 1.12
CA ARG A 133 -12.99 16.93 1.12
C ARG A 133 -11.91 18.00 1.06
N ASN A 134 -10.86 17.86 1.87
CA ASN A 134 -9.78 18.84 1.94
C ASN A 134 -8.86 18.81 0.72
N LEU A 135 -8.76 17.70 0.00
CA LEU A 135 -8.05 17.65 -1.29
C LEU A 135 -8.75 18.51 -2.34
N ASN A 136 -10.04 18.68 -2.23
CA ASN A 136 -10.85 19.50 -3.15
C ASN A 136 -10.54 19.21 -4.63
N GLY A 137 -10.32 17.96 -4.98
CA GLY A 137 -10.03 17.52 -6.35
C GLY A 137 -8.60 17.77 -6.84
N ALA A 138 -7.69 18.22 -5.96
CA ALA A 138 -6.30 18.51 -6.39
C ALA A 138 -5.60 17.27 -6.97
N VAL A 139 -5.67 16.15 -6.27
CA VAL A 139 -5.13 14.84 -6.68
C VAL A 139 -6.06 13.72 -6.15
N PRO A 140 -5.99 12.50 -6.71
CA PRO A 140 -6.76 11.39 -6.20
C PRO A 140 -6.26 10.89 -4.84
N LEU A 141 -7.16 10.27 -4.09
CA LEU A 141 -6.90 9.65 -2.79
C LEU A 141 -6.80 8.14 -2.93
N ILE A 142 -5.70 7.59 -2.43
CA ILE A 142 -5.44 6.14 -2.35
C ILE A 142 -5.89 5.62 -1.00
N GLY A 143 -6.77 4.60 -1.00
CA GLY A 143 -7.03 3.77 0.16
C GLY A 143 -6.17 2.50 0.13
N PHE A 144 -6.05 1.81 1.25
CA PHE A 144 -5.23 0.61 1.30
C PHE A 144 -5.60 -0.33 2.45
N SER A 145 -5.08 -1.53 2.37
CA SER A 145 -5.10 -2.55 3.42
C SER A 145 -3.86 -3.43 3.31
N GLY A 146 -3.50 -4.10 4.40
CA GLY A 146 -2.59 -5.24 4.33
C GLY A 146 -3.27 -6.44 3.67
N SER A 147 -2.48 -7.36 3.10
CA SER A 147 -2.99 -8.64 2.61
C SER A 147 -3.37 -9.55 3.76
N PRO A 148 -4.25 -10.55 3.54
CA PRO A 148 -4.57 -11.53 4.56
C PRO A 148 -3.34 -12.24 5.13
N TRP A 149 -2.42 -12.68 4.29
CA TRP A 149 -1.17 -13.30 4.74
C TRP A 149 -0.34 -12.37 5.63
N THR A 150 -0.08 -11.15 5.18
CA THR A 150 0.70 -10.17 5.95
C THR A 150 0.04 -9.87 7.29
N LEU A 151 -1.29 -9.67 7.32
CA LEU A 151 -2.01 -9.46 8.57
C LEU A 151 -1.91 -10.68 9.49
N ALA A 152 -2.09 -11.88 8.94
CA ALA A 152 -1.99 -13.14 9.70
C ALA A 152 -0.59 -13.31 10.33
N THR A 153 0.48 -12.93 9.62
CA THR A 153 1.84 -13.01 10.20
C THR A 153 1.96 -12.23 11.49
N TYR A 154 1.48 -10.98 11.52
CA TYR A 154 1.49 -10.17 12.75
C TYR A 154 0.60 -10.74 13.85
N MET A 155 -0.58 -11.24 13.46
CA MET A 155 -1.55 -11.78 14.42
C MET A 155 -1.07 -13.06 15.11
N VAL A 156 -0.40 -13.95 14.37
CA VAL A 156 0.13 -15.22 14.87
C VAL A 156 1.47 -15.02 15.58
N GLU A 157 2.37 -14.23 14.98
CA GLU A 157 3.68 -13.94 15.59
C GLU A 157 3.56 -13.03 16.82
N GLY A 158 2.49 -12.26 16.93
CA GLY A 158 2.27 -11.31 18.02
C GLY A 158 2.98 -9.97 17.84
N GLY A 159 3.60 -9.76 16.69
CA GLY A 159 4.36 -8.56 16.34
C GLY A 159 5.22 -8.79 15.12
N SER A 160 6.25 -7.97 14.96
CA SER A 160 7.25 -8.15 13.90
C SER A 160 8.04 -9.44 14.09
N SER A 161 8.40 -10.11 13.02
CA SER A 161 9.18 -11.34 13.04
C SER A 161 10.25 -11.33 11.95
N LYS A 162 11.35 -12.05 12.18
CA LYS A 162 12.41 -12.23 11.18
C LYS A 162 12.25 -13.53 10.41
N ALA A 163 11.88 -14.60 11.08
CA ALA A 163 11.84 -15.95 10.51
C ALA A 163 10.42 -16.51 10.32
N PHE A 164 9.40 -15.87 10.89
CA PHE A 164 7.98 -16.27 10.77
C PHE A 164 7.74 -17.73 11.21
N THR A 165 8.46 -18.20 12.24
CA THR A 165 8.45 -19.63 12.60
C THR A 165 7.11 -20.10 13.15
N LYS A 166 6.38 -19.26 13.91
CA LYS A 166 5.08 -19.65 14.46
C LYS A 166 4.06 -19.92 13.36
N ILE A 167 3.90 -18.96 12.43
CA ILE A 167 2.92 -19.12 11.34
C ILE A 167 3.35 -20.20 10.35
N LYS A 168 4.64 -20.33 10.04
CA LYS A 168 5.15 -21.39 9.17
C LYS A 168 4.98 -22.78 9.76
N LYS A 169 5.07 -22.93 11.08
CA LYS A 169 4.73 -24.19 11.74
C LYS A 169 3.27 -24.57 11.53
N MET A 170 2.35 -23.58 11.51
CA MET A 170 0.94 -23.85 11.18
C MET A 170 0.77 -24.30 9.72
N MET A 171 1.52 -23.70 8.80
CA MET A 171 1.49 -24.05 7.36
C MET A 171 1.89 -25.51 7.13
N TYR A 172 2.87 -26.01 7.87
CA TYR A 172 3.45 -27.35 7.69
C TYR A 172 3.00 -28.35 8.73
N ALA A 173 1.97 -28.00 9.50
CA ALA A 173 1.38 -28.88 10.50
C ALA A 173 0.42 -29.90 9.90
N GLU A 174 -0.16 -30.73 10.78
CA GLU A 174 -1.21 -31.68 10.39
C GLU A 174 -2.48 -30.94 9.86
N PRO A 175 -3.37 -31.64 9.12
CA PRO A 175 -4.49 -31.00 8.41
C PRO A 175 -5.39 -30.11 9.28
N HIS A 176 -5.58 -30.42 10.55
CA HIS A 176 -6.44 -29.63 11.44
C HIS A 176 -5.86 -28.24 11.69
N THR A 177 -4.58 -28.12 12.02
CA THR A 177 -3.90 -26.85 12.25
C THR A 177 -3.75 -26.07 10.95
N LEU A 178 -3.43 -26.75 9.84
CA LEU A 178 -3.37 -26.12 8.53
C LEU A 178 -4.74 -25.51 8.15
N HIS A 179 -5.83 -26.24 8.40
CA HIS A 179 -7.19 -25.75 8.17
C HIS A 179 -7.50 -24.52 9.02
N THR A 180 -7.02 -24.48 10.27
CA THR A 180 -7.16 -23.32 11.13
C THR A 180 -6.51 -22.06 10.52
N LEU A 181 -5.33 -22.20 9.95
CA LEU A 181 -4.66 -21.08 9.24
C LEU A 181 -5.47 -20.60 8.05
N HIS A 182 -5.97 -21.52 7.22
CA HIS A 182 -6.83 -21.15 6.08
C HIS A 182 -8.14 -20.48 6.52
N THR A 183 -8.71 -20.90 7.64
CA THR A 183 -9.90 -20.25 8.21
C THR A 183 -9.58 -18.80 8.62
N LEU A 184 -8.42 -18.57 9.24
CA LEU A 184 -7.95 -17.22 9.59
C LEU A 184 -7.79 -16.36 8.35
N LEU A 185 -7.09 -16.87 7.32
CA LEU A 185 -6.85 -16.13 6.08
C LEU A 185 -8.15 -15.79 5.36
N ASP A 186 -9.12 -16.68 5.37
CA ASP A 186 -10.42 -16.46 4.74
C ASP A 186 -11.23 -15.37 5.47
N LYS A 187 -11.26 -15.39 6.81
CA LYS A 187 -11.85 -14.31 7.61
C LYS A 187 -11.20 -12.96 7.34
N LEU A 188 -9.88 -12.95 7.21
CA LEU A 188 -9.14 -11.73 6.90
C LEU A 188 -9.48 -11.23 5.50
N ALA A 189 -9.60 -12.13 4.52
CA ALA A 189 -10.02 -11.74 3.17
C ALA A 189 -11.41 -11.11 3.17
N ASP A 190 -12.37 -11.70 3.86
CA ASP A 190 -13.72 -11.14 4.02
C ASP A 190 -13.67 -9.75 4.67
N SER A 191 -12.86 -9.60 5.71
CA SER A 191 -12.69 -8.32 6.42
C SER A 191 -12.07 -7.26 5.54
N VAL A 192 -11.06 -7.60 4.74
CA VAL A 192 -10.38 -6.68 3.83
C VAL A 192 -11.33 -6.22 2.72
N ILE A 193 -12.16 -7.12 2.17
CA ILE A 193 -13.17 -6.76 1.16
C ILE A 193 -14.11 -5.69 1.72
N LEU A 194 -14.69 -5.92 2.88
CA LEU A 194 -15.58 -4.95 3.52
C LEU A 194 -14.88 -3.63 3.82
N TYR A 195 -13.67 -3.69 4.32
CA TYR A 195 -12.86 -2.53 4.70
C TYR A 195 -12.51 -1.66 3.48
N LEU A 196 -12.00 -2.26 2.40
CA LEU A 196 -11.66 -1.53 1.19
C LEU A 196 -12.91 -0.99 0.48
N ASN A 197 -14.00 -1.74 0.43
CA ASN A 197 -15.26 -1.25 -0.13
C ASN A 197 -15.80 -0.07 0.66
N ALA A 198 -15.68 -0.08 1.99
CA ALA A 198 -16.05 1.07 2.82
C ALA A 198 -15.16 2.28 2.55
N GLN A 199 -13.85 2.10 2.35
CA GLN A 199 -12.95 3.18 1.96
C GLN A 199 -13.33 3.79 0.60
N ILE A 200 -13.67 2.96 -0.38
CA ILE A 200 -14.14 3.42 -1.70
C ILE A 200 -15.41 4.24 -1.54
N LYS A 201 -16.40 3.73 -0.81
CA LYS A 201 -17.65 4.43 -0.54
C LYS A 201 -17.43 5.76 0.18
N ALA A 202 -16.46 5.83 1.09
CA ALA A 202 -16.11 7.03 1.84
C ALA A 202 -15.38 8.07 0.97
N GLY A 203 -14.75 7.67 -0.14
CA GLY A 203 -14.12 8.60 -1.07
C GLY A 203 -12.75 8.23 -1.61
N ALA A 204 -12.20 7.05 -1.29
CA ALA A 204 -10.97 6.57 -1.92
C ALA A 204 -11.21 6.33 -3.42
N GLN A 205 -10.28 6.79 -4.24
CA GLN A 205 -10.42 6.75 -5.71
C GLN A 205 -9.60 5.63 -6.35
N SER A 206 -8.69 5.05 -5.61
CA SER A 206 -8.02 3.79 -5.90
C SER A 206 -7.73 3.07 -4.59
N VAL A 207 -7.47 1.78 -4.65
CA VAL A 207 -7.07 1.01 -3.47
C VAL A 207 -5.85 0.15 -3.78
N MET A 208 -5.06 -0.10 -2.74
CA MET A 208 -3.84 -0.86 -2.83
C MET A 208 -3.80 -1.91 -1.71
N ILE A 209 -3.33 -3.10 -2.02
CA ILE A 209 -3.13 -4.19 -1.06
C ILE A 209 -1.63 -4.39 -0.88
N PHE A 210 -1.16 -4.23 0.36
CA PHE A 210 0.24 -4.41 0.74
C PHE A 210 0.48 -5.81 1.27
N ASP A 211 1.16 -6.62 0.50
CA ASP A 211 1.61 -7.96 0.88
C ASP A 211 3.11 -7.94 1.22
N THR A 212 3.44 -7.21 2.28
CA THR A 212 4.82 -6.98 2.71
C THR A 212 5.59 -8.28 2.93
N TRP A 213 4.92 -9.31 3.45
CA TRP A 213 5.57 -10.57 3.83
C TRP A 213 5.31 -11.75 2.89
N GLY A 214 4.69 -11.50 1.74
CA GLY A 214 4.50 -12.55 0.73
C GLY A 214 5.82 -13.13 0.21
N GLY A 215 6.86 -12.33 0.15
CA GLY A 215 8.18 -12.75 -0.35
C GLY A 215 8.94 -13.73 0.55
N VAL A 216 8.46 -14.03 1.77
CA VAL A 216 9.07 -15.05 2.64
C VAL A 216 8.53 -16.47 2.36
N LEU A 217 7.61 -16.60 1.39
CA LEU A 217 6.97 -17.85 1.01
C LEU A 217 7.66 -18.51 -0.20
N THR A 218 7.57 -19.84 -0.26
CA THR A 218 7.90 -20.58 -1.49
C THR A 218 6.86 -20.26 -2.58
N GLY A 219 7.13 -20.59 -3.84
CA GLY A 219 6.19 -20.32 -4.92
C GLY A 219 4.82 -20.98 -4.73
N ARG A 220 4.79 -22.22 -4.24
CA ARG A 220 3.55 -22.94 -3.92
C ARG A 220 2.83 -22.28 -2.76
N ASP A 221 3.53 -22.00 -1.69
CA ASP A 221 2.96 -21.41 -0.46
C ASP A 221 2.47 -19.99 -0.72
N TYR A 222 3.17 -19.22 -1.55
CA TYR A 222 2.69 -17.90 -1.96
C TYR A 222 1.30 -17.97 -2.60
N ARG A 223 1.10 -18.91 -3.51
CA ARG A 223 -0.22 -19.10 -4.15
C ARG A 223 -1.29 -19.50 -3.13
N ASP A 224 -0.97 -20.47 -2.28
CA ASP A 224 -1.95 -21.06 -1.36
C ASP A 224 -2.29 -20.15 -0.18
N PHE A 225 -1.31 -19.39 0.34
CA PHE A 225 -1.48 -18.61 1.57
C PHE A 225 -1.56 -17.10 1.35
N SER A 226 -1.14 -16.58 0.21
CA SER A 226 -1.22 -15.15 -0.07
C SER A 226 -2.04 -14.85 -1.33
N LEU A 227 -1.59 -15.28 -2.49
CA LEU A 227 -2.17 -14.87 -3.77
C LEU A 227 -3.65 -15.24 -3.91
N ASN A 228 -4.05 -16.46 -3.53
CA ASN A 228 -5.44 -16.90 -3.64
C ASN A 228 -6.38 -16.02 -2.82
N TYR A 229 -5.93 -15.55 -1.66
CA TYR A 229 -6.73 -14.65 -0.82
C TYR A 229 -6.75 -13.22 -1.35
N MET A 230 -5.66 -12.73 -1.92
CA MET A 230 -5.67 -11.44 -2.63
C MET A 230 -6.59 -11.50 -3.86
N HIS A 231 -6.58 -12.62 -4.59
CA HIS A 231 -7.50 -12.84 -5.72
C HIS A 231 -8.97 -12.77 -5.27
N LYS A 232 -9.31 -13.42 -4.17
CA LYS A 232 -10.65 -13.32 -3.57
C LYS A 232 -11.03 -11.88 -3.27
N ILE A 233 -10.10 -11.10 -2.73
CA ILE A 233 -10.34 -9.68 -2.45
C ILE A 233 -10.60 -8.91 -3.75
N VAL A 234 -9.75 -9.05 -4.75
CA VAL A 234 -9.91 -8.36 -6.05
C VAL A 234 -11.30 -8.65 -6.64
N ASP A 235 -11.74 -9.91 -6.60
CA ASP A 235 -13.07 -10.32 -7.10
C ASP A 235 -14.23 -9.68 -6.30
N GLY A 236 -14.02 -9.39 -5.03
CA GLY A 236 -15.04 -8.83 -4.13
C GLY A 236 -15.08 -7.31 -4.09
N LEU A 237 -14.14 -6.60 -4.73
CA LEU A 237 -14.08 -5.15 -4.66
C LEU A 237 -15.03 -4.46 -5.63
N VAL A 238 -15.59 -3.35 -5.17
CA VAL A 238 -16.31 -2.39 -6.02
C VAL A 238 -15.30 -1.74 -6.96
N ARG A 239 -15.54 -1.82 -8.27
CA ARG A 239 -14.60 -1.33 -9.29
C ARG A 239 -15.05 -0.04 -9.96
N GLU A 240 -16.20 0.50 -9.58
CA GLU A 240 -16.71 1.78 -10.07
C GLU A 240 -17.33 2.56 -8.94
N ASN A 241 -17.04 3.85 -8.87
CA ASN A 241 -17.62 4.77 -7.91
C ASN A 241 -17.56 6.20 -8.48
N GLU A 242 -18.59 7.01 -8.22
CA GLU A 242 -18.66 8.41 -8.67
C GLU A 242 -18.44 8.58 -10.18
N GLY A 243 -18.89 7.61 -10.98
CA GLY A 243 -18.75 7.62 -12.43
C GLY A 243 -17.33 7.33 -12.94
N ARG A 244 -16.44 6.87 -12.07
CA ARG A 244 -15.06 6.49 -12.43
C ARG A 244 -14.77 5.04 -12.06
N ARG A 245 -13.89 4.41 -12.84
CA ARG A 245 -13.29 3.15 -12.46
C ARG A 245 -12.37 3.35 -11.26
N VAL A 246 -12.42 2.42 -10.32
CA VAL A 246 -11.55 2.38 -9.14
C VAL A 246 -10.44 1.37 -9.39
N PRO A 247 -9.20 1.78 -9.68
CA PRO A 247 -8.10 0.86 -9.91
C PRO A 247 -7.68 0.14 -8.64
N VAL A 248 -7.25 -1.10 -8.79
CA VAL A 248 -6.73 -1.93 -7.70
C VAL A 248 -5.28 -2.29 -8.00
N THR A 249 -4.40 -1.98 -7.06
CA THR A 249 -2.96 -2.31 -7.14
C THR A 249 -2.61 -3.37 -6.10
N LEU A 250 -1.93 -4.43 -6.53
CA LEU A 250 -1.32 -5.41 -5.64
C LEU A 250 0.18 -5.16 -5.52
N PHE A 251 0.69 -5.24 -4.30
CA PHE A 251 2.12 -5.10 -4.01
C PHE A 251 2.57 -6.25 -3.12
N THR A 252 3.49 -7.08 -3.61
CA THR A 252 4.19 -8.10 -2.81
C THR A 252 5.68 -7.78 -2.80
N LYS A 253 6.23 -7.47 -1.62
CA LYS A 253 7.66 -7.28 -1.47
C LYS A 253 8.38 -8.60 -1.74
N GLY A 254 9.37 -8.58 -2.63
CA GLY A 254 10.03 -9.80 -3.10
C GLY A 254 9.21 -10.63 -4.08
N GLY A 255 8.11 -10.09 -4.62
CA GLY A 255 7.17 -10.80 -5.50
C GLY A 255 7.52 -10.81 -6.98
N GLY A 256 8.69 -10.31 -7.37
CA GLY A 256 9.06 -10.19 -8.79
C GLY A 256 9.03 -11.49 -9.57
N GLN A 257 9.21 -12.64 -8.91
CA GLN A 257 9.10 -13.94 -9.56
C GLN A 257 7.66 -14.35 -9.91
N TRP A 258 6.63 -13.71 -9.34
CA TRP A 258 5.21 -14.10 -9.46
C TRP A 258 4.36 -13.07 -10.21
N LEU A 259 4.96 -12.22 -11.01
CA LEU A 259 4.24 -11.12 -11.67
C LEU A 259 3.07 -11.59 -12.53
N GLU A 260 3.26 -12.67 -13.31
CA GLU A 260 2.21 -13.20 -14.20
C GLU A 260 1.02 -13.73 -13.39
N ALA A 261 1.28 -14.42 -12.29
CA ALA A 261 0.23 -14.94 -11.41
C ALA A 261 -0.54 -13.80 -10.72
N MET A 262 0.17 -12.75 -10.28
CA MET A 262 -0.47 -11.56 -9.70
C MET A 262 -1.31 -10.82 -10.75
N ALA A 263 -0.79 -10.64 -11.96
CA ALA A 263 -1.51 -9.98 -13.06
C ALA A 263 -2.79 -10.74 -13.46
N ALA A 264 -2.80 -12.06 -13.30
CA ALA A 264 -3.97 -12.90 -13.61
C ALA A 264 -5.12 -12.76 -12.61
N THR A 265 -4.94 -12.06 -11.49
CA THR A 265 -6.01 -11.86 -10.49
C THR A 265 -7.12 -10.90 -10.93
N GLY A 266 -6.91 -10.14 -12.00
CA GLY A 266 -7.83 -9.08 -12.43
C GLY A 266 -7.55 -7.71 -11.83
N CYS A 267 -6.42 -7.54 -11.12
CA CYS A 267 -5.96 -6.24 -10.67
C CYS A 267 -5.57 -5.35 -11.86
N ASP A 268 -5.52 -4.03 -11.64
CA ASP A 268 -5.17 -3.06 -12.67
C ASP A 268 -3.67 -2.77 -12.72
N ALA A 269 -2.97 -2.90 -11.60
CA ALA A 269 -1.56 -2.56 -11.48
C ALA A 269 -0.84 -3.45 -10.47
N LEU A 270 0.48 -3.58 -10.67
CA LEU A 270 1.39 -4.23 -9.74
C LEU A 270 2.42 -3.23 -9.21
N GLY A 271 2.55 -3.16 -7.88
CA GLY A 271 3.67 -2.47 -7.24
C GLY A 271 4.89 -3.38 -7.24
N LEU A 272 6.05 -2.80 -7.57
CA LEU A 272 7.33 -3.49 -7.64
C LEU A 272 8.27 -2.94 -6.56
N ASP A 273 8.96 -3.83 -5.86
CA ASP A 273 10.07 -3.41 -5.03
C ASP A 273 11.36 -3.23 -5.88
N TRP A 274 12.42 -2.74 -5.25
CA TRP A 274 13.67 -2.40 -5.95
C TRP A 274 14.46 -3.61 -6.45
N THR A 275 14.12 -4.83 -6.04
CA THR A 275 14.80 -6.05 -6.48
C THR A 275 14.37 -6.52 -7.86
N MET A 276 13.27 -5.94 -8.37
CA MET A 276 12.78 -6.25 -9.72
C MET A 276 13.26 -5.21 -10.73
N ASP A 277 13.77 -5.68 -11.85
CA ASP A 277 14.11 -4.81 -12.98
C ASP A 277 12.83 -4.32 -13.69
N MET A 278 12.71 -3.01 -13.89
CA MET A 278 11.51 -2.42 -14.49
C MET A 278 11.31 -2.86 -15.94
N ALA A 279 12.38 -2.94 -16.73
CA ALA A 279 12.28 -3.35 -18.13
C ALA A 279 11.83 -4.82 -18.23
N GLU A 280 12.33 -5.69 -17.37
CA GLU A 280 11.93 -7.08 -17.31
C GLU A 280 10.47 -7.23 -16.86
N ALA A 281 10.03 -6.47 -15.87
CA ALA A 281 8.64 -6.47 -15.43
C ALA A 281 7.70 -6.03 -16.58
N ARG A 282 8.05 -4.97 -17.28
CA ARG A 282 7.26 -4.50 -18.43
C ARG A 282 7.18 -5.57 -19.52
N ARG A 283 8.29 -6.21 -19.84
CA ARG A 283 8.33 -7.29 -20.84
C ARG A 283 7.39 -8.42 -20.46
N ARG A 284 7.37 -8.80 -19.18
CA ARG A 284 6.57 -9.94 -18.68
C ARG A 284 5.09 -9.64 -18.60
N VAL A 285 4.71 -8.48 -18.05
CA VAL A 285 3.30 -8.21 -17.71
C VAL A 285 2.79 -6.82 -18.12
N GLY A 286 3.63 -5.96 -18.69
CA GLY A 286 3.24 -4.58 -19.04
C GLY A 286 2.13 -4.47 -20.08
N HIS A 287 1.87 -5.53 -20.82
CA HIS A 287 0.75 -5.63 -21.76
C HIS A 287 -0.59 -5.97 -21.09
N LYS A 288 -0.58 -6.35 -19.82
CA LYS A 288 -1.78 -6.74 -19.06
C LYS A 288 -2.12 -5.74 -17.95
N VAL A 289 -1.11 -5.22 -17.26
CA VAL A 289 -1.27 -4.38 -16.07
C VAL A 289 -0.33 -3.18 -16.13
N ALA A 290 -0.68 -2.12 -15.40
CA ALA A 290 0.24 -1.04 -15.12
C ALA A 290 1.29 -1.48 -14.07
N LEU A 291 2.43 -0.80 -14.06
CA LEU A 291 3.53 -1.07 -13.13
C LEU A 291 3.81 0.17 -12.29
N GLN A 292 3.95 -0.02 -10.98
CA GLN A 292 4.24 1.04 -10.02
C GLN A 292 5.58 0.78 -9.34
N GLY A 293 6.45 1.77 -9.37
CA GLY A 293 7.73 1.71 -8.67
C GLY A 293 8.87 2.22 -9.52
N ASN A 294 10.15 1.91 -9.18
CA ASN A 294 10.52 1.04 -8.05
C ASN A 294 11.93 1.36 -7.53
N MET A 295 12.21 2.65 -7.32
CA MET A 295 13.55 3.06 -6.87
C MET A 295 13.83 2.57 -5.46
N ASP A 296 15.05 2.07 -5.20
CA ASP A 296 15.49 1.76 -3.84
C ASP A 296 15.39 3.03 -2.98
N PRO A 297 14.66 3.00 -1.86
CA PRO A 297 14.56 4.16 -0.97
C PRO A 297 15.91 4.67 -0.49
N SER A 298 16.91 3.81 -0.38
CA SER A 298 18.28 4.17 -0.01
C SER A 298 18.96 5.10 -1.02
N MET A 299 18.49 5.14 -2.25
CA MET A 299 19.00 6.06 -3.27
C MET A 299 18.76 7.53 -2.90
N LEU A 300 17.76 7.79 -2.06
CA LEU A 300 17.46 9.16 -1.60
C LEU A 300 18.53 9.74 -0.65
N TYR A 301 19.45 8.92 -0.15
CA TYR A 301 20.63 9.42 0.58
C TYR A 301 21.73 9.94 -0.34
N ALA A 302 21.67 9.60 -1.62
CA ALA A 302 22.69 9.97 -2.59
C ALA A 302 22.66 11.47 -2.92
N PRO A 303 23.76 12.01 -3.51
CA PRO A 303 23.71 13.37 -4.04
C PRO A 303 22.62 13.55 -5.09
N PRO A 304 22.03 14.74 -5.24
CA PRO A 304 20.95 15.00 -6.20
C PRO A 304 21.19 14.49 -7.61
N ALA A 305 22.39 14.65 -8.15
CA ALA A 305 22.71 14.17 -9.49
C ALA A 305 22.58 12.66 -9.64
N ARG A 306 22.91 11.88 -8.61
CA ARG A 306 22.76 10.43 -8.59
C ARG A 306 21.31 10.01 -8.50
N ILE A 307 20.50 10.74 -7.75
CA ILE A 307 19.04 10.49 -7.68
C ILE A 307 18.45 10.69 -9.07
N GLU A 308 18.78 11.76 -9.75
CA GLU A 308 18.31 12.03 -11.13
C GLU A 308 18.74 10.95 -12.11
N GLU A 309 19.97 10.46 -12.04
CA GLU A 309 20.46 9.36 -12.88
C GLU A 309 19.64 8.08 -12.68
N GLU A 310 19.34 7.73 -11.43
CA GLU A 310 18.58 6.53 -11.13
C GLU A 310 17.13 6.65 -11.61
N VAL A 311 16.51 7.82 -11.42
CA VAL A 311 15.18 8.11 -11.98
C VAL A 311 15.21 7.95 -13.51
N ALA A 312 16.20 8.52 -14.18
CA ALA A 312 16.36 8.41 -15.63
C ALA A 312 16.50 6.94 -16.07
N THR A 313 17.27 6.14 -15.34
CA THR A 313 17.49 4.72 -15.63
C THR A 313 16.19 3.91 -15.54
N ILE A 314 15.40 4.13 -14.49
CA ILE A 314 14.11 3.42 -14.29
C ILE A 314 13.10 3.85 -15.36
N LEU A 315 13.01 5.16 -15.67
CA LEU A 315 12.13 5.66 -16.72
C LEU A 315 12.50 5.06 -18.08
N ALA A 316 13.79 5.00 -18.42
CA ALA A 316 14.26 4.38 -19.65
C ALA A 316 13.97 2.88 -19.69
N GLY A 317 14.06 2.21 -18.54
CA GLY A 317 13.74 0.80 -18.41
C GLY A 317 12.27 0.51 -18.71
N PHE A 318 11.36 1.33 -18.24
CA PHE A 318 9.95 1.23 -18.64
C PHE A 318 9.77 1.64 -20.11
N GLY A 319 10.38 2.74 -20.51
CA GLY A 319 10.39 3.21 -21.88
C GLY A 319 9.12 3.95 -22.31
N GLN A 320 8.91 4.05 -23.62
CA GLN A 320 7.80 4.75 -24.25
C GLN A 320 6.47 4.06 -23.97
N GLY A 321 5.42 4.85 -23.72
CA GLY A 321 4.04 4.36 -23.61
C GLY A 321 3.45 4.49 -22.22
N GLU A 322 2.31 3.84 -22.04
CA GLU A 322 1.41 4.03 -20.91
C GLU A 322 1.59 2.95 -19.85
N GLY A 323 1.12 3.25 -18.62
CA GLY A 323 1.04 2.26 -17.55
C GLY A 323 2.20 2.28 -16.56
N HIS A 324 2.90 3.41 -16.44
CA HIS A 324 3.93 3.58 -15.40
C HIS A 324 3.49 4.61 -14.38
N VAL A 325 3.47 4.21 -13.10
CA VAL A 325 3.40 5.09 -11.93
C VAL A 325 4.74 5.03 -11.23
N PHE A 326 5.44 6.15 -11.11
CA PHE A 326 6.72 6.16 -10.43
C PHE A 326 6.52 6.18 -8.90
N ASN A 327 7.33 5.43 -8.20
CA ASN A 327 7.35 5.35 -6.74
C ASN A 327 8.71 4.81 -6.28
N LEU A 328 8.92 4.81 -4.98
CA LEU A 328 9.96 4.01 -4.37
C LEU A 328 9.53 2.54 -4.34
N GLY A 329 10.48 1.64 -4.25
CA GLY A 329 10.23 0.21 -4.13
C GLY A 329 9.72 -0.22 -2.76
N HIS A 330 9.77 0.65 -1.76
CA HIS A 330 9.17 0.52 -0.43
C HIS A 330 9.13 1.91 0.23
N GLY A 331 8.71 1.98 1.48
CA GLY A 331 8.54 3.25 2.19
C GLY A 331 9.82 4.07 2.32
N ILE A 332 9.68 5.40 2.18
CA ILE A 332 10.77 6.34 2.41
C ILE A 332 11.31 6.22 3.84
N HIS A 333 12.63 6.27 3.99
CA HIS A 333 13.27 6.15 5.30
C HIS A 333 13.15 7.46 6.09
N GLN A 334 13.11 7.34 7.42
CA GLN A 334 12.83 8.45 8.34
C GLN A 334 13.92 9.54 8.40
N ASP A 335 15.12 9.26 7.95
CA ASP A 335 16.28 10.15 8.00
C ASP A 335 16.71 10.66 6.63
N VAL A 336 15.91 10.43 5.59
CA VAL A 336 16.11 11.01 4.27
C VAL A 336 15.93 12.53 4.36
N PRO A 337 16.87 13.33 3.79
CA PRO A 337 16.67 14.77 3.70
C PRO A 337 15.40 15.09 2.88
N PRO A 338 14.47 15.93 3.38
CA PRO A 338 13.26 16.27 2.62
C PRO A 338 13.54 16.86 1.23
N GLU A 339 14.64 17.60 1.07
CA GLU A 339 15.06 18.19 -0.22
C GLU A 339 15.36 17.10 -1.26
N HIS A 340 15.89 15.95 -0.85
CA HIS A 340 16.18 14.83 -1.74
C HIS A 340 14.90 14.18 -2.29
N ALA A 341 13.83 14.11 -1.49
CA ALA A 341 12.52 13.69 -1.98
C ALA A 341 11.98 14.67 -3.03
N GLY A 342 12.22 15.97 -2.85
CA GLY A 342 11.86 16.98 -3.85
C GLY A 342 12.61 16.81 -5.18
N VAL A 343 13.91 16.51 -5.12
CA VAL A 343 14.72 16.19 -6.31
C VAL A 343 14.13 14.99 -7.05
N PHE A 344 13.78 13.94 -6.32
CA PHE A 344 13.16 12.74 -6.87
C PHE A 344 11.86 13.05 -7.62
N VAL A 345 10.92 13.74 -6.98
CA VAL A 345 9.62 14.05 -7.57
C VAL A 345 9.76 14.94 -8.81
N GLU A 346 10.58 15.97 -8.73
CA GLU A 346 10.83 16.89 -9.85
C GLU A 346 11.49 16.16 -11.03
N ALA A 347 12.48 15.31 -10.74
CA ALA A 347 13.17 14.54 -11.79
C ALA A 347 12.22 13.60 -12.52
N VAL A 348 11.31 12.95 -11.83
CA VAL A 348 10.31 12.07 -12.47
C VAL A 348 9.46 12.86 -13.48
N HIS A 349 8.92 14.00 -13.09
CA HIS A 349 8.11 14.82 -14.01
C HIS A 349 8.92 15.34 -15.18
N ARG A 350 10.09 15.91 -14.91
CA ARG A 350 10.92 16.51 -15.96
C ARG A 350 11.44 15.48 -16.95
N LEU A 351 12.01 14.39 -16.46
CA LEU A 351 12.67 13.39 -17.30
C LEU A 351 11.69 12.45 -18.00
N SER A 352 10.46 12.33 -17.53
CA SER A 352 9.47 11.43 -18.14
C SER A 352 8.78 12.04 -19.37
N ARG A 353 8.82 13.35 -19.57
CA ARG A 353 8.12 14.01 -20.70
C ARG A 353 8.42 13.38 -22.05
N GLN A 354 9.69 13.03 -22.29
CA GLN A 354 10.13 12.43 -23.54
C GLN A 354 9.46 11.08 -23.84
N TYR A 355 8.96 10.38 -22.84
CA TYR A 355 8.30 9.08 -23.01
C TYR A 355 6.79 9.19 -23.27
N HIS A 356 6.23 10.39 -23.24
CA HIS A 356 4.81 10.67 -23.44
C HIS A 356 4.55 11.63 -24.60
N GLN A 357 5.56 11.92 -25.39
CA GLN A 357 5.42 12.71 -26.62
C GLN A 357 5.07 11.75 -27.77
N GLU A 358 4.09 12.16 -28.61
CA GLU A 358 3.75 11.47 -29.86
C GLU A 358 4.86 11.62 -30.91
#